data_ebaf2c5f3c0a672b5f40cf2bb8def3a3
#
_entry.id   ebaf2c5f3c0a672b5f40cf2bb8def3a3
#
_cell.length_a   1.000
_cell.length_b   1.000
_cell.length_c   1.000
_cell.angle_alpha   90.00
_cell.angle_beta   90.00
_cell.angle_gamma   90.00
#
_symmetry.space_group_name_H-M   'P 1'
#
loop_
_entity.id
_entity.type
_entity.pdbx_description
1 polymer ?
#
loop_
_entity_poly.entity_id
_entity_poly.type
_entity_poly.pdbx_seq_one_letter_code
_entity_poly.pdbx_strand_id
1 'polypeptide(L)'
;MVEERKCVAEIADLLRYIKDQLVYDQCIEQLSRLHGKVKLWRDAVTQARGEARRRNDKPAAMNEMQREAELLRQFGLFVRENCYYSIGEDDDEPSRISNFIMEPLFHIEDEINGTRIFRMRNMYNVCRVIELKESELCSLSNFQQKVGSLGNYVWLAKIDKLNRVKEYLYSKTDTAERIRKLGWNAAEGFFAFGNGIFLAGTFNTVDDLGIVRGINGKAFYIPATSKIYLNNPEIFQFERLMVHENRNGIKLYDYGKRLMEVFGENASVAFCYLLATLFRDIIFRRTRHFPILNLFGEKGTGKTTLATSLQSFFLHGVDPPNLGVTSV
;
A
#
# COMPACT_ATOMS: atom_id res chain seq x y z
N MET A 1 0.33 37.67 19.75
CA MET A 1 1.82 37.62 19.78
C MET A 1 2.41 36.24 20.00
N VAL A 2 1.99 35.41 21.01
CA VAL A 2 2.55 34.07 21.22
C VAL A 2 2.05 33.09 20.15
N GLU A 3 0.77 33.11 19.83
CA GLU A 3 0.18 32.27 18.78
C GLU A 3 0.70 32.59 17.37
N GLU A 4 0.89 33.86 17.07
CA GLU A 4 1.46 34.30 15.78
C GLU A 4 2.90 33.79 15.59
N ARG A 5 3.73 33.84 16.63
CA ARG A 5 5.10 33.29 16.57
C ARG A 5 5.11 31.79 16.38
N LYS A 6 4.14 31.08 16.98
CA LYS A 6 3.99 29.65 16.83
C LYS A 6 3.59 29.28 15.39
N CYS A 7 2.63 30.01 14.82
CA CYS A 7 2.20 29.82 13.44
C CYS A 7 3.34 30.09 12.43
N VAL A 8 4.13 31.16 12.64
CA VAL A 8 5.30 31.47 11.80
C VAL A 8 6.34 30.35 11.86
N ALA A 9 6.59 29.78 13.04
CA ALA A 9 7.54 28.68 13.22
C ALA A 9 7.06 27.39 12.54
N GLU A 10 5.77 27.05 12.65
CA GLU A 10 5.19 25.88 11.99
C GLU A 10 5.24 25.97 10.46
N ILE A 11 4.91 27.15 9.89
CA ILE A 11 4.99 27.38 8.45
C ILE A 11 6.45 27.35 7.98
N ALA A 12 7.38 27.95 8.74
CA ALA A 12 8.81 27.94 8.42
C ALA A 12 9.38 26.50 8.43
N ASP A 13 8.89 25.65 9.32
CA ASP A 13 9.27 24.23 9.37
C ASP A 13 8.80 23.44 8.12
N LEU A 14 7.66 23.81 7.54
CA LEU A 14 7.19 23.24 6.27
C LEU A 14 8.00 23.76 5.07
N LEU A 15 8.30 25.06 5.03
CA LEU A 15 9.05 25.68 3.93
C LEU A 15 10.50 25.16 3.79
N ARG A 16 11.09 24.64 4.85
CA ARG A 16 12.45 24.07 4.81
C ARG A 16 12.61 22.89 3.85
N TYR A 17 11.53 22.19 3.52
CA TYR A 17 11.53 21.03 2.59
C TYR A 17 11.53 21.43 1.12
N ILE A 18 11.24 22.69 0.80
CA ILE A 18 11.24 23.20 -0.59
C ILE A 18 12.69 23.30 -1.06
N LYS A 19 13.05 22.48 -2.06
CA LYS A 19 14.40 22.45 -2.66
C LYS A 19 14.53 23.40 -3.85
N ASP A 20 13.44 23.65 -4.58
CA ASP A 20 13.39 24.55 -5.72
C ASP A 20 13.41 25.99 -5.23
N GLN A 21 14.46 26.74 -5.63
CA GLN A 21 14.68 28.11 -5.18
C GLN A 21 13.59 29.07 -5.69
N LEU A 22 13.07 28.86 -6.90
CA LEU A 22 12.04 29.72 -7.48
C LEU A 22 10.72 29.57 -6.72
N VAL A 23 10.32 28.31 -6.45
CA VAL A 23 9.13 27.99 -5.66
C VAL A 23 9.26 28.53 -4.24
N TYR A 24 10.44 28.38 -3.63
CA TYR A 24 10.72 28.92 -2.30
C TYR A 24 10.55 30.44 -2.25
N ASP A 25 11.15 31.19 -3.19
CA ASP A 25 11.06 32.64 -3.21
C ASP A 25 9.63 33.14 -3.48
N GLN A 26 8.86 32.43 -4.33
CA GLN A 26 7.43 32.71 -4.55
C GLN A 26 6.61 32.51 -3.27
N CYS A 27 6.82 31.42 -2.52
CA CYS A 27 6.15 31.18 -1.25
C CYS A 27 6.47 32.27 -0.22
N ILE A 28 7.74 32.64 -0.09
CA ILE A 28 8.18 33.73 0.82
C ILE A 28 7.53 35.06 0.45
N GLU A 29 7.44 35.38 -0.83
CA GLU A 29 6.80 36.61 -1.30
C GLU A 29 5.30 36.65 -0.97
N GLN A 30 4.59 35.55 -1.25
CA GLN A 30 3.18 35.42 -0.91
C GLN A 30 2.91 35.51 0.60
N LEU A 31 3.72 34.85 1.42
CA LEU A 31 3.60 34.92 2.88
C LEU A 31 3.90 36.33 3.41
N SER A 32 4.85 37.05 2.83
CA SER A 32 5.14 38.42 3.22
C SER A 32 4.02 39.39 2.90
N ARG A 33 3.20 39.13 1.88
CA ARG A 33 1.98 39.90 1.56
C ARG A 33 0.85 39.65 2.57
N LEU A 34 0.81 38.44 3.17
CA LEU A 34 -0.19 38.10 4.16
C LEU A 34 0.22 38.56 5.57
N HIS A 35 1.46 38.34 5.93
CA HIS A 35 1.95 38.69 7.28
C HIS A 35 3.45 38.94 7.32
N GLY A 36 3.85 40.11 7.80
CA GLY A 36 5.23 40.44 8.10
C GLY A 36 6.07 40.87 6.87
N LYS A 37 7.39 40.89 7.07
CA LYS A 37 8.36 41.21 6.01
C LYS A 37 9.07 39.99 5.49
N VAL A 38 9.51 39.98 4.23
CA VAL A 38 10.31 38.90 3.61
C VAL A 38 11.45 38.42 4.51
N LYS A 39 12.14 39.35 5.18
CA LYS A 39 13.22 39.03 6.12
C LYS A 39 12.78 38.14 7.28
N LEU A 40 11.59 38.38 7.85
CA LEU A 40 11.04 37.56 8.94
C LEU A 40 10.94 36.10 8.54
N TRP A 41 10.39 35.85 7.37
CA TRP A 41 10.18 34.48 6.86
C TRP A 41 11.50 33.78 6.50
N ARG A 42 12.44 34.50 5.86
CA ARG A 42 13.78 33.97 5.56
C ARG A 42 14.57 33.61 6.81
N ASP A 43 14.53 34.46 7.82
CA ASP A 43 15.19 34.22 9.11
C ASP A 43 14.57 33.01 9.82
N ALA A 44 13.23 32.91 9.85
CA ALA A 44 12.52 31.79 10.45
C ALA A 44 12.84 30.46 9.76
N VAL A 45 12.87 30.39 8.42
CA VAL A 45 13.25 29.18 7.67
C VAL A 45 14.72 28.84 7.88
N THR A 46 15.60 29.83 7.94
CA THR A 46 17.04 29.61 8.22
C THR A 46 17.23 29.03 9.61
N GLN A 47 16.50 29.53 10.60
CA GLN A 47 16.49 28.98 11.95
C GLN A 47 15.95 27.52 11.95
N ALA A 48 14.82 27.26 11.30
CA ALA A 48 14.23 25.92 11.21
C ALA A 48 15.18 24.92 10.51
N ARG A 49 15.89 25.34 9.45
CA ARG A 49 16.93 24.53 8.79
C ARG A 49 18.13 24.28 9.71
N GLY A 50 18.55 25.28 10.49
CA GLY A 50 19.63 25.16 11.46
C GLY A 50 19.28 24.22 12.62
N GLU A 51 18.06 24.32 13.16
CA GLU A 51 17.56 23.44 14.20
C GLU A 51 17.40 22.01 13.71
N ALA A 52 16.93 21.83 12.47
CA ALA A 52 16.83 20.52 11.85
C ALA A 52 18.18 19.85 11.64
N ARG A 53 19.21 20.61 11.19
CA ARG A 53 20.59 20.11 11.12
C ARG A 53 21.08 19.69 12.49
N ARG A 54 20.90 20.51 13.53
CA ARG A 54 21.31 20.19 14.91
C ARG A 54 20.56 18.96 15.46
N ARG A 55 19.29 18.75 15.08
CA ARG A 55 18.51 17.54 15.43
C ARG A 55 18.98 16.31 14.67
N ASN A 56 19.38 16.46 13.40
CA ASN A 56 19.89 15.33 12.60
C ASN A 56 21.36 14.97 12.91
N ASP A 57 22.21 15.93 13.28
CA ASP A 57 23.64 15.68 13.50
C ASP A 57 23.99 15.10 14.89
N LYS A 58 23.11 15.26 15.91
CA LYS A 58 23.36 14.70 17.26
C LYS A 58 22.55 13.46 17.64
N PRO A 59 21.27 13.32 17.25
CA PRO A 59 20.50 12.13 17.67
C PRO A 59 20.76 10.89 16.83
N ALA A 60 21.20 11.01 15.57
CA ALA A 60 21.39 9.85 14.70
C ALA A 60 22.57 8.97 15.14
N ALA A 61 23.72 9.54 15.42
CA ALA A 61 24.91 8.78 15.84
C ALA A 61 24.75 8.17 17.26
N MET A 62 24.19 8.95 18.21
CA MET A 62 23.87 8.41 19.53
C MET A 62 22.76 7.36 19.49
N ASN A 63 21.75 7.52 18.63
CA ASN A 63 20.71 6.53 18.42
C ASN A 63 21.21 5.26 17.73
N GLU A 64 22.17 5.32 16.83
CA GLU A 64 22.76 4.12 16.20
C GLU A 64 23.59 3.31 17.22
N MET A 65 24.49 3.93 17.93
CA MET A 65 25.28 3.26 19.00
C MET A 65 24.39 2.68 20.10
N GLN A 66 23.37 3.39 20.53
CA GLN A 66 22.42 2.90 21.52
C GLN A 66 21.58 1.74 20.97
N ARG A 67 21.16 1.80 19.71
CA ARG A 67 20.44 0.70 19.04
C ARG A 67 21.30 -0.54 18.86
N GLU A 68 22.56 -0.38 18.48
CA GLU A 68 23.51 -1.50 18.37
C GLU A 68 23.77 -2.14 19.73
N ALA A 69 23.98 -1.34 20.79
CA ALA A 69 24.19 -1.85 22.14
C ALA A 69 22.93 -2.54 22.68
N GLU A 70 21.73 -2.04 22.37
CA GLU A 70 20.47 -2.66 22.76
C GLU A 70 20.23 -3.98 22.01
N LEU A 71 20.48 -4.01 20.71
CA LEU A 71 20.43 -5.21 19.86
C LEU A 71 21.37 -6.29 20.37
N LEU A 72 22.60 -5.91 20.70
CA LEU A 72 23.60 -6.83 21.24
C LEU A 72 23.19 -7.38 22.62
N ARG A 73 22.70 -6.50 23.51
CA ARG A 73 22.28 -6.90 24.85
C ARG A 73 21.04 -7.79 24.87
N GLN A 74 20.03 -7.49 24.04
CA GLN A 74 18.77 -8.20 24.05
C GLN A 74 18.80 -9.46 23.19
N PHE A 75 19.44 -9.40 22.03
CA PHE A 75 19.34 -10.44 21.01
C PHE A 75 20.69 -11.11 20.68
N GLY A 76 21.79 -10.63 21.24
CA GLY A 76 23.14 -11.11 20.92
C GLY A 76 23.52 -10.90 19.44
N LEU A 77 22.96 -9.84 18.84
CA LEU A 77 23.11 -9.49 17.42
C LEU A 77 23.66 -8.06 17.31
N PHE A 78 24.39 -7.78 16.25
CA PHE A 78 24.69 -6.41 15.83
C PHE A 78 24.74 -6.30 14.31
N VAL A 79 24.65 -5.06 13.82
CA VAL A 79 24.62 -4.75 12.38
C VAL A 79 25.89 -3.98 12.02
N ARG A 80 26.59 -4.44 11.00
CA ARG A 80 27.72 -3.74 10.43
C ARG A 80 27.72 -3.91 8.91
N GLU A 81 27.89 -2.83 8.15
CA GLU A 81 27.99 -2.86 6.69
C GLU A 81 26.81 -3.59 6.01
N ASN A 82 25.59 -3.34 6.46
CA ASN A 82 24.37 -4.04 6.02
C ASN A 82 24.43 -5.57 6.18
N CYS A 83 25.15 -6.07 7.15
CA CYS A 83 25.21 -7.48 7.51
C CYS A 83 24.83 -7.68 8.98
N TYR A 84 24.19 -8.79 9.30
CA TYR A 84 24.03 -9.22 10.68
C TYR A 84 25.26 -10.01 11.14
N TYR A 85 25.65 -9.75 12.37
CA TYR A 85 26.69 -10.46 13.11
C TYR A 85 26.14 -10.97 14.43
N SER A 86 26.70 -12.06 14.93
CA SER A 86 26.38 -12.63 16.24
C SER A 86 27.68 -13.02 16.96
N ILE A 87 27.70 -12.85 18.27
CA ILE A 87 28.72 -13.38 19.14
C ILE A 87 28.28 -14.78 19.58
N GLY A 88 29.12 -15.80 19.42
CA GLY A 88 28.90 -17.15 19.92
C GLY A 88 29.01 -17.18 21.46
N GLU A 89 28.42 -18.21 22.09
CA GLU A 89 28.55 -18.39 23.55
C GLU A 89 29.98 -18.77 23.95
N ASP A 90 30.73 -19.40 23.02
CA ASP A 90 32.11 -19.87 23.22
C ASP A 90 33.13 -19.10 22.38
N ASP A 91 32.70 -18.11 21.57
CA ASP A 91 33.57 -17.35 20.67
C ASP A 91 33.71 -15.90 21.13
N ASP A 92 34.95 -15.46 21.40
CA ASP A 92 35.26 -14.05 21.68
C ASP A 92 35.16 -13.16 20.43
N GLU A 93 35.08 -13.75 19.23
CA GLU A 93 35.04 -13.02 17.97
C GLU A 93 33.64 -13.07 17.31
N PRO A 94 33.16 -11.93 16.85
CA PRO A 94 31.85 -11.86 16.16
C PRO A 94 31.89 -12.55 14.78
N SER A 95 30.97 -13.46 14.55
CA SER A 95 30.77 -14.13 13.26
C SER A 95 29.68 -13.49 12.43
N ARG A 96 29.92 -13.36 11.14
CA ARG A 96 28.89 -12.85 10.19
C ARG A 96 27.85 -13.93 9.92
N ILE A 97 26.58 -13.60 10.13
CA ILE A 97 25.45 -14.52 9.96
C ILE A 97 24.61 -14.27 8.70
N SER A 98 24.78 -13.10 8.05
CA SER A 98 24.18 -12.79 6.76
C SER A 98 25.01 -11.79 5.97
N ASN A 99 24.77 -11.67 4.67
CA ASN A 99 25.30 -10.58 3.84
C ASN A 99 24.27 -9.49 3.57
N PHE A 100 23.19 -9.43 4.35
CA PHE A 100 22.11 -8.46 4.22
C PHE A 100 21.48 -8.16 5.58
N ILE A 101 20.73 -7.06 5.64
CA ILE A 101 19.82 -6.72 6.73
C ILE A 101 18.38 -6.67 6.24
N MET A 102 17.43 -6.84 7.16
CA MET A 102 16.00 -6.74 6.94
C MET A 102 15.42 -5.58 7.74
N GLU A 103 14.64 -4.74 7.09
CA GLU A 103 13.84 -3.69 7.68
C GLU A 103 12.36 -4.09 7.57
N PRO A 104 11.63 -4.25 8.68
CA PRO A 104 10.23 -4.61 8.63
C PRO A 104 9.42 -3.41 8.13
N LEU A 105 8.54 -3.65 7.15
CA LEU A 105 7.65 -2.63 6.62
C LEU A 105 6.22 -2.84 7.14
N PHE A 106 5.65 -4.03 6.89
CA PHE A 106 4.30 -4.37 7.34
C PHE A 106 4.17 -5.84 7.70
N HIS A 107 3.36 -6.10 8.74
CA HIS A 107 2.73 -7.39 8.97
C HIS A 107 1.34 -7.37 8.32
N ILE A 108 1.12 -8.26 7.37
CA ILE A 108 -0.16 -8.41 6.69
C ILE A 108 -0.98 -9.47 7.42
N GLU A 109 -2.01 -9.01 8.10
CA GLU A 109 -2.97 -9.89 8.76
C GLU A 109 -3.88 -10.52 7.71
N ASP A 110 -3.89 -11.85 7.71
CA ASP A 110 -4.74 -12.66 6.85
C ASP A 110 -5.26 -13.83 7.68
N GLU A 111 -6.56 -14.17 7.60
CA GLU A 111 -7.20 -15.22 8.39
C GLU A 111 -6.57 -16.61 8.18
N ILE A 112 -5.89 -16.86 7.04
CA ILE A 112 -5.33 -18.16 6.73
C ILE A 112 -3.81 -18.17 6.91
N ASN A 113 -3.12 -17.17 6.39
CA ASN A 113 -1.66 -17.13 6.41
C ASN A 113 -1.18 -15.67 6.51
N GLY A 114 -0.78 -15.25 7.69
CA GLY A 114 -0.09 -13.97 7.87
C GLY A 114 1.19 -13.92 7.03
N THR A 115 1.45 -12.79 6.42
CA THR A 115 2.67 -12.54 5.67
C THR A 115 3.34 -11.28 6.18
N ARG A 116 4.64 -11.14 5.92
CA ARG A 116 5.40 -9.94 6.32
C ARG A 116 6.14 -9.37 5.14
N ILE A 117 6.09 -8.06 5.00
CA ILE A 117 6.81 -7.33 3.97
C ILE A 117 8.07 -6.75 4.59
N PHE A 118 9.22 -7.08 3.98
CA PHE A 118 10.53 -6.57 4.39
C PHE A 118 11.20 -5.83 3.25
N ARG A 119 11.88 -4.74 3.59
CA ARG A 119 12.94 -4.18 2.74
C ARG A 119 14.25 -4.84 3.11
N MET A 120 14.89 -5.48 2.16
CA MET A 120 16.18 -6.11 2.33
C MET A 120 17.25 -5.27 1.67
N ARG A 121 18.37 -5.06 2.37
CA ARG A 121 19.56 -4.38 1.83
C ARG A 121 20.79 -5.26 2.06
N ASN A 122 21.50 -5.57 0.99
CA ASN A 122 22.73 -6.37 1.12
C ASN A 122 23.98 -5.50 1.30
N MET A 123 25.12 -6.13 1.55
CA MET A 123 26.42 -5.48 1.74
C MET A 123 26.87 -4.63 0.54
N TYR A 124 26.32 -4.83 -0.64
CA TYR A 124 26.58 -4.04 -1.85
C TYR A 124 25.57 -2.90 -2.05
N ASN A 125 24.78 -2.57 -1.03
CA ASN A 125 23.72 -1.55 -1.07
C ASN A 125 22.59 -1.85 -2.06
N VAL A 126 22.45 -3.09 -2.55
CA VAL A 126 21.30 -3.47 -3.36
C VAL A 126 20.08 -3.63 -2.46
N CYS A 127 18.98 -2.92 -2.81
CA CYS A 127 17.72 -3.00 -2.08
C CYS A 127 16.69 -3.83 -2.85
N ARG A 128 15.96 -4.68 -2.13
CA ARG A 128 14.81 -5.43 -2.62
C ARG A 128 13.69 -5.41 -1.58
N VAL A 129 12.45 -5.38 -2.05
CA VAL A 129 11.29 -5.61 -1.18
C VAL A 129 10.78 -7.02 -1.43
N ILE A 130 10.48 -7.74 -0.35
CA ILE A 130 10.02 -9.12 -0.39
C ILE A 130 8.84 -9.32 0.56
N GLU A 131 7.88 -10.13 0.12
CA GLU A 131 6.83 -10.67 0.97
C GLU A 131 7.22 -12.10 1.38
N LEU A 132 7.27 -12.36 2.69
CA LEU A 132 7.59 -13.64 3.29
C LEU A 132 6.37 -14.16 4.06
N LYS A 133 5.98 -15.40 3.79
CA LYS A 133 4.97 -16.12 4.57
C LYS A 133 5.57 -16.59 5.88
N GLU A 134 4.74 -16.77 6.91
CA GLU A 134 5.21 -17.29 8.19
C GLU A 134 5.87 -18.68 8.04
N SER A 135 5.36 -19.52 7.14
CA SER A 135 5.97 -20.82 6.81
C SER A 135 7.39 -20.71 6.21
N GLU A 136 7.68 -19.62 5.49
CA GLU A 136 9.01 -19.35 4.94
C GLU A 136 9.95 -18.82 6.02
N LEU A 137 9.43 -18.11 7.02
CA LEU A 137 10.21 -17.59 8.15
C LEU A 137 10.46 -18.63 9.26
N CYS A 138 9.67 -19.68 9.34
CA CYS A 138 9.82 -20.75 10.33
C CYS A 138 10.73 -21.90 9.88
N SER A 139 11.02 -21.99 8.58
CA SER A 139 11.90 -23.01 7.99
C SER A 139 13.17 -22.35 7.45
N LEU A 140 14.33 -22.74 7.99
CA LEU A 140 15.62 -22.20 7.53
C LEU A 140 15.84 -22.43 6.04
N SER A 141 15.54 -23.64 5.55
CA SER A 141 15.69 -24.00 4.14
C SER A 141 14.80 -23.15 3.23
N ASN A 142 13.51 -22.98 3.61
CA ASN A 142 12.57 -22.17 2.84
C ASN A 142 12.99 -20.69 2.84
N PHE A 143 13.45 -20.20 3.98
CA PHE A 143 13.96 -18.84 4.10
C PHE A 143 15.18 -18.62 3.20
N GLN A 144 16.19 -19.51 3.29
CA GLN A 144 17.40 -19.43 2.45
C GLN A 144 17.07 -19.50 0.97
N GLN A 145 16.18 -20.41 0.55
CA GLN A 145 15.75 -20.51 -0.83
C GLN A 145 15.05 -19.23 -1.30
N LYS A 146 14.17 -18.68 -0.47
CA LYS A 146 13.41 -17.48 -0.81
C LYS A 146 14.29 -16.23 -0.91
N VAL A 147 15.19 -16.01 0.05
CA VAL A 147 16.10 -14.85 -0.01
C VAL A 147 17.15 -15.01 -1.10
N GLY A 148 17.63 -16.22 -1.35
CA GLY A 148 18.57 -16.52 -2.43
C GLY A 148 17.99 -16.27 -3.82
N SER A 149 16.67 -16.46 -3.99
CA SER A 149 15.97 -16.17 -5.27
C SER A 149 15.97 -14.68 -5.63
N LEU A 150 16.25 -13.78 -4.69
CA LEU A 150 16.38 -12.34 -4.96
C LEU A 150 17.72 -11.95 -5.58
N GLY A 151 18.68 -12.88 -5.65
CA GLY A 151 20.03 -12.67 -6.13
C GLY A 151 21.06 -12.82 -5.03
N ASN A 152 21.96 -11.85 -4.86
CA ASN A 152 23.05 -11.95 -3.88
C ASN A 152 22.58 -11.62 -2.45
N TYR A 153 21.75 -12.52 -1.89
CA TYR A 153 21.29 -12.49 -0.50
C TYR A 153 21.54 -13.86 0.13
N VAL A 154 22.44 -13.94 1.10
CA VAL A 154 22.89 -15.20 1.70
C VAL A 154 22.71 -15.14 3.21
N TRP A 155 22.04 -16.14 3.76
CA TRP A 155 21.94 -16.40 5.18
C TRP A 155 22.85 -17.56 5.56
N LEU A 156 23.77 -17.34 6.50
CA LEU A 156 24.87 -18.28 6.84
C LEU A 156 24.64 -19.03 8.16
N ALA A 157 23.77 -18.50 9.03
CA ALA A 157 23.60 -19.03 10.38
C ALA A 157 22.47 -20.08 10.49
N LYS A 158 22.38 -20.72 11.65
CA LYS A 158 21.33 -21.66 12.01
C LYS A 158 20.01 -20.95 12.32
N ILE A 159 18.96 -21.75 12.52
CA ILE A 159 17.58 -21.25 12.73
C ILE A 159 17.43 -20.43 14.03
N ASP A 160 18.20 -20.73 15.07
CA ASP A 160 18.19 -19.99 16.33
C ASP A 160 18.53 -18.51 16.13
N LYS A 161 19.54 -18.20 15.29
CA LYS A 161 19.92 -16.82 14.97
C LYS A 161 18.83 -16.13 14.11
N LEU A 162 18.17 -16.85 13.21
CA LEU A 162 17.02 -16.32 12.47
C LEU A 162 15.86 -15.99 13.41
N ASN A 163 15.59 -16.82 14.41
CA ASN A 163 14.53 -16.56 15.39
C ASN A 163 14.84 -15.30 16.22
N ARG A 164 16.08 -15.07 16.63
CA ARG A 164 16.48 -13.83 17.33
C ARG A 164 16.31 -12.59 16.44
N VAL A 165 16.65 -12.67 15.15
CA VAL A 165 16.42 -11.58 14.19
C VAL A 165 14.92 -11.35 14.01
N LYS A 166 14.11 -12.40 13.91
CA LYS A 166 12.64 -12.27 13.83
C LYS A 166 12.07 -11.57 15.05
N GLU A 167 12.44 -11.96 16.25
CA GLU A 167 11.99 -11.34 17.50
C GLU A 167 12.27 -9.84 17.51
N TYR A 168 13.47 -9.44 17.12
CA TYR A 168 13.84 -8.03 16.98
C TYR A 168 12.97 -7.30 15.94
N LEU A 169 12.77 -7.88 14.75
CA LEU A 169 12.02 -7.26 13.67
C LEU A 169 10.53 -7.15 13.98
N TYR A 170 9.94 -8.16 14.61
CA TYR A 170 8.50 -8.22 14.88
C TYR A 170 8.04 -7.14 15.87
N SER A 171 8.91 -6.71 16.77
CA SER A 171 8.61 -5.62 17.71
C SER A 171 8.43 -4.24 17.06
N LYS A 172 8.81 -4.10 15.77
CA LYS A 172 8.85 -2.81 15.05
C LYS A 172 7.97 -2.75 13.81
N THR A 173 7.10 -3.74 13.63
CA THR A 173 6.34 -3.89 12.39
C THR A 173 4.95 -3.29 12.53
N ASP A 174 4.58 -2.37 11.63
CA ASP A 174 3.19 -1.92 11.45
C ASP A 174 2.33 -3.05 10.87
N THR A 175 1.02 -3.01 11.16
CA THR A 175 0.06 -4.03 10.73
C THR A 175 -0.86 -3.49 9.64
N ALA A 176 -1.17 -4.32 8.65
CA ALA A 176 -2.19 -4.04 7.64
C ALA A 176 -3.07 -5.27 7.42
N GLU A 177 -4.38 -5.06 7.27
CA GLU A 177 -5.35 -6.12 6.99
C GLU A 177 -5.44 -6.38 5.48
N ARG A 178 -5.39 -7.66 5.08
CA ARG A 178 -5.50 -8.03 3.66
C ARG A 178 -6.94 -7.94 3.16
N ILE A 179 -7.16 -7.17 2.11
CA ILE A 179 -8.42 -7.16 1.37
C ILE A 179 -8.41 -8.33 0.37
N ARG A 180 -9.19 -9.37 0.67
CA ARG A 180 -9.28 -10.58 -0.16
C ARG A 180 -10.24 -10.45 -1.32
N LYS A 181 -11.27 -9.63 -1.18
CA LYS A 181 -12.31 -9.44 -2.18
C LYS A 181 -12.44 -7.95 -2.50
N LEU A 182 -12.29 -7.62 -3.77
CA LEU A 182 -12.60 -6.30 -4.26
C LEU A 182 -14.11 -6.06 -4.24
N GLY A 183 -14.52 -4.80 -4.25
CA GLY A 183 -15.91 -4.38 -4.15
C GLY A 183 -16.24 -3.77 -2.80
N TRP A 184 -17.52 -3.79 -2.45
CA TRP A 184 -18.01 -3.17 -1.22
C TRP A 184 -17.59 -3.93 0.03
N ASN A 185 -16.85 -3.26 0.91
CA ASN A 185 -16.53 -3.73 2.25
C ASN A 185 -17.46 -3.07 3.26
N ALA A 186 -18.49 -3.79 3.68
CA ALA A 186 -19.53 -3.26 4.57
C ALA A 186 -19.04 -3.01 6.00
N ALA A 187 -18.01 -3.73 6.46
CA ALA A 187 -17.46 -3.57 7.80
C ALA A 187 -16.68 -2.24 7.93
N GLU A 188 -15.96 -1.88 6.90
CA GLU A 188 -15.07 -0.71 6.89
C GLU A 188 -15.67 0.49 6.14
N GLY A 189 -16.79 0.30 5.42
CA GLY A 189 -17.53 1.36 4.76
C GLY A 189 -16.88 1.95 3.51
N PHE A 190 -16.06 1.17 2.79
CA PHE A 190 -15.43 1.59 1.54
C PHE A 190 -15.66 0.59 0.40
N PHE A 191 -15.42 1.04 -0.83
CA PHE A 191 -15.39 0.18 -2.01
C PHE A 191 -13.93 -0.04 -2.44
N ALA A 192 -13.49 -1.31 -2.48
CA ALA A 192 -12.12 -1.69 -2.83
C ALA A 192 -11.98 -1.94 -4.33
N PHE A 193 -10.94 -1.36 -4.92
CA PHE A 193 -10.46 -1.60 -6.28
C PHE A 193 -9.05 -2.20 -6.22
N GLY A 194 -8.57 -2.77 -7.31
CA GLY A 194 -7.21 -3.33 -7.37
C GLY A 194 -6.10 -2.30 -7.16
N ASN A 195 -6.39 -1.01 -7.35
CA ASN A 195 -5.43 0.09 -7.19
C ASN A 195 -5.77 1.05 -6.04
N GLY A 196 -6.73 0.74 -5.17
CA GLY A 196 -7.08 1.61 -4.04
C GLY A 196 -8.48 1.40 -3.49
N ILE A 197 -8.92 2.34 -2.65
CA ILE A 197 -10.24 2.34 -2.03
C ILE A 197 -10.99 3.64 -2.32
N PHE A 198 -12.28 3.54 -2.61
CA PHE A 198 -13.18 4.67 -2.68
C PHE A 198 -13.88 4.81 -1.33
N LEU A 199 -13.57 5.89 -0.63
CA LEU A 199 -13.96 6.12 0.75
C LEU A 199 -14.48 7.54 0.93
N ALA A 200 -15.69 7.70 1.49
CA ALA A 200 -16.28 9.01 1.81
C ALA A 200 -16.26 10.01 0.62
N GLY A 201 -16.51 9.53 -0.59
CA GLY A 201 -16.54 10.36 -1.81
C GLY A 201 -15.16 10.63 -2.44
N THR A 202 -14.07 10.07 -1.89
CA THR A 202 -12.72 10.27 -2.39
C THR A 202 -12.05 8.92 -2.71
N PHE A 203 -11.31 8.87 -3.81
CA PHE A 203 -10.48 7.71 -4.14
C PHE A 203 -9.09 7.87 -3.56
N ASN A 204 -8.66 6.90 -2.75
CA ASN A 204 -7.33 6.82 -2.18
C ASN A 204 -6.57 5.67 -2.85
N THR A 205 -5.49 6.00 -3.55
CA THR A 205 -4.64 5.00 -4.21
C THR A 205 -3.78 4.25 -3.20
N VAL A 206 -3.45 3.00 -3.49
CA VAL A 206 -2.42 2.27 -2.76
C VAL A 206 -1.04 2.87 -3.02
N ASP A 207 -0.14 2.71 -2.06
CA ASP A 207 1.27 3.04 -2.23
C ASP A 207 2.03 1.97 -3.04
N ASP A 208 3.33 2.13 -3.19
CA ASP A 208 4.23 1.22 -3.89
C ASP A 208 4.23 -0.22 -3.31
N LEU A 209 3.86 -0.38 -2.05
CA LEU A 209 3.76 -1.67 -1.38
C LEU A 209 2.37 -2.31 -1.51
N GLY A 210 1.38 -1.55 -1.99
CA GLY A 210 -0.01 -1.98 -2.04
C GLY A 210 -0.78 -1.65 -0.75
N ILE A 211 -0.29 -0.70 0.05
CA ILE A 211 -0.94 -0.27 1.30
C ILE A 211 -1.77 0.99 1.05
N VAL A 212 -2.98 1.01 1.64
CA VAL A 212 -3.85 2.17 1.70
C VAL A 212 -4.44 2.32 3.11
N ARG A 213 -4.69 3.54 3.55
CA ARG A 213 -5.24 3.80 4.89
C ARG A 213 -6.72 4.16 4.82
N GLY A 214 -7.52 3.56 5.73
CA GLY A 214 -8.93 3.87 5.95
C GLY A 214 -9.14 5.08 6.88
N ILE A 215 -10.41 5.33 7.26
CA ILE A 215 -10.83 6.50 8.06
C ILE A 215 -10.07 6.61 9.39
N ASN A 216 -9.89 5.50 10.10
CA ASN A 216 -9.27 5.48 11.43
C ASN A 216 -7.74 5.26 11.39
N GLY A 217 -7.11 5.50 10.23
CA GLY A 217 -5.69 5.23 10.07
C GLY A 217 -5.33 3.73 9.95
N LYS A 218 -6.31 2.83 10.06
CA LYS A 218 -6.15 1.39 9.84
C LYS A 218 -5.61 1.15 8.43
N ALA A 219 -4.55 0.37 8.30
CA ALA A 219 -3.94 0.07 7.04
C ALA A 219 -4.56 -1.18 6.40
N PHE A 220 -4.75 -1.13 5.09
CA PHE A 220 -5.27 -2.24 4.27
C PHE A 220 -4.27 -2.57 3.16
N TYR A 221 -4.14 -3.86 2.86
CA TYR A 221 -3.24 -4.38 1.85
C TYR A 221 -4.00 -4.86 0.62
N ILE A 222 -3.74 -4.23 -0.53
CA ILE A 222 -4.29 -4.56 -1.85
C ILE A 222 -3.10 -4.70 -2.83
N PRO A 223 -2.56 -5.92 -3.00
CA PRO A 223 -1.29 -6.14 -3.70
C PRO A 223 -1.34 -6.01 -5.22
N ALA A 224 -2.52 -6.01 -5.83
CA ALA A 224 -2.69 -6.19 -7.28
C ALA A 224 -1.85 -5.23 -8.15
N THR A 225 -1.69 -3.98 -7.73
CA THR A 225 -0.91 -2.96 -8.44
C THR A 225 0.39 -2.57 -7.75
N SER A 226 0.78 -3.31 -6.68
CA SER A 226 2.01 -3.03 -5.96
C SER A 226 3.26 -3.31 -6.81
N LYS A 227 4.35 -2.61 -6.52
CA LYS A 227 5.65 -2.85 -7.18
C LYS A 227 6.25 -4.21 -6.87
N ILE A 228 5.82 -4.87 -5.79
CA ILE A 228 6.26 -6.21 -5.42
C ILE A 228 5.90 -7.23 -6.50
N TYR A 229 4.72 -7.09 -7.11
CA TYR A 229 4.19 -8.02 -8.11
C TYR A 229 4.16 -7.46 -9.54
N LEU A 230 4.84 -6.34 -9.78
CA LEU A 230 4.83 -5.67 -11.09
C LEU A 230 5.33 -6.59 -12.22
N ASN A 231 6.35 -7.41 -11.93
CA ASN A 231 6.97 -8.32 -12.90
C ASN A 231 6.30 -9.69 -13.00
N ASN A 232 5.20 -9.91 -12.27
CA ASN A 232 4.45 -11.16 -12.27
C ASN A 232 3.01 -10.88 -12.75
N PRO A 233 2.78 -10.68 -14.06
CA PRO A 233 1.47 -10.28 -14.59
C PRO A 233 0.40 -11.35 -14.41
N GLU A 234 0.78 -12.62 -14.26
CA GLU A 234 -0.12 -13.75 -14.01
C GLU A 234 -0.72 -13.76 -12.60
N ILE A 235 -0.13 -13.03 -11.65
CA ILE A 235 -0.65 -12.89 -10.29
C ILE A 235 -1.62 -11.70 -10.27
N PHE A 236 -2.78 -11.89 -9.66
CA PHE A 236 -3.83 -10.85 -9.54
C PHE A 236 -4.41 -10.38 -10.89
N GLN A 237 -4.54 -11.27 -11.87
CA GLN A 237 -5.05 -10.93 -13.20
C GLN A 237 -6.42 -10.25 -13.15
N PHE A 238 -7.37 -10.79 -12.37
CA PHE A 238 -8.71 -10.24 -12.26
C PHE A 238 -8.76 -8.95 -11.44
N GLU A 239 -8.00 -8.88 -10.36
CA GLU A 239 -7.93 -7.69 -9.51
C GLU A 239 -7.32 -6.50 -10.25
N ARG A 240 -6.38 -6.74 -11.17
CA ARG A 240 -5.79 -5.72 -12.04
C ARG A 240 -6.74 -5.17 -13.10
N LEU A 241 -7.81 -5.89 -13.41
CA LEU A 241 -8.86 -5.42 -14.32
C LEU A 241 -9.88 -4.53 -13.60
N MET A 242 -10.02 -4.68 -12.29
CA MET A 242 -10.93 -3.90 -11.47
C MET A 242 -10.18 -2.71 -10.84
N VAL A 243 -9.80 -1.74 -11.65
CA VAL A 243 -9.08 -0.55 -11.22
C VAL A 243 -9.96 0.70 -11.38
N HIS A 244 -9.82 1.63 -10.44
CA HIS A 244 -10.42 2.95 -10.57
C HIS A 244 -9.51 3.83 -11.42
N GLU A 245 -10.02 4.34 -12.52
CA GLU A 245 -9.35 5.30 -13.38
C GLU A 245 -10.09 6.63 -13.32
N ASN A 246 -9.39 7.68 -12.95
CA ASN A 246 -9.94 9.04 -13.00
C ASN A 246 -9.86 9.57 -14.44
N ARG A 247 -10.66 8.99 -15.32
CA ARG A 247 -10.83 9.50 -16.69
C ARG A 247 -11.98 10.52 -16.68
N ASN A 248 -11.83 11.59 -17.46
CA ASN A 248 -12.94 12.47 -17.82
C ASN A 248 -13.95 11.69 -18.67
N GLY A 249 -14.61 10.74 -18.04
CA GLY A 249 -15.53 9.82 -18.68
C GLY A 249 -16.92 10.43 -18.85
N ILE A 250 -17.77 9.68 -19.52
CA ILE A 250 -19.19 9.98 -19.68
C ILE A 250 -19.83 9.95 -18.28
N LYS A 251 -20.63 10.96 -17.94
CA LYS A 251 -21.39 10.96 -16.69
C LYS A 251 -22.39 9.79 -16.68
N LEU A 252 -22.68 9.25 -15.51
CA LEU A 252 -23.60 8.12 -15.34
C LEU A 252 -24.98 8.40 -15.98
N TYR A 253 -25.47 9.63 -15.87
CA TYR A 253 -26.72 10.07 -16.52
C TYR A 253 -26.63 9.96 -18.05
N ASP A 254 -25.58 10.47 -18.66
CA ASP A 254 -25.40 10.47 -20.12
C ASP A 254 -25.23 9.04 -20.66
N TYR A 255 -24.54 8.20 -19.90
CA TYR A 255 -24.41 6.78 -20.21
C TYR A 255 -25.78 6.08 -20.16
N GLY A 256 -26.54 6.25 -19.08
CA GLY A 256 -27.89 5.66 -18.96
C GLY A 256 -28.83 6.12 -20.11
N LYS A 257 -28.79 7.40 -20.47
CA LYS A 257 -29.54 7.92 -21.60
C LYS A 257 -29.18 7.24 -22.92
N ARG A 258 -27.90 7.13 -23.24
CA ARG A 258 -27.41 6.43 -24.44
C ARG A 258 -27.75 4.94 -24.44
N LEU A 259 -27.67 4.28 -23.28
CA LEU A 259 -28.07 2.88 -23.16
C LEU A 259 -29.56 2.68 -23.51
N MET A 260 -30.42 3.59 -23.05
CA MET A 260 -31.87 3.57 -23.39
C MET A 260 -32.12 3.89 -24.86
N GLU A 261 -31.39 4.81 -25.47
CA GLU A 261 -31.47 5.10 -26.90
C GLU A 261 -31.16 3.89 -27.78
N VAL A 262 -30.19 3.04 -27.34
CA VAL A 262 -29.71 1.85 -28.11
C VAL A 262 -30.58 0.63 -27.86
N PHE A 263 -30.97 0.35 -26.61
CA PHE A 263 -31.61 -0.91 -26.20
C PHE A 263 -33.09 -0.74 -25.78
N GLY A 264 -33.64 0.48 -25.85
CA GLY A 264 -35.02 0.78 -25.50
C GLY A 264 -35.33 0.60 -24.01
N GLU A 265 -36.58 0.33 -23.68
CA GLU A 265 -37.06 0.24 -22.29
C GLU A 265 -36.40 -0.88 -21.47
N ASN A 266 -36.01 -1.96 -22.13
CA ASN A 266 -35.31 -3.09 -21.47
C ASN A 266 -33.96 -2.65 -20.86
N ALA A 267 -33.32 -1.62 -21.42
CA ALA A 267 -32.11 -1.03 -20.87
C ALA A 267 -32.33 -0.40 -19.49
N SER A 268 -33.54 0.14 -19.23
CA SER A 268 -33.89 0.73 -17.93
C SER A 268 -33.81 -0.32 -16.82
N VAL A 269 -34.35 -1.52 -17.06
CA VAL A 269 -34.29 -2.64 -16.11
C VAL A 269 -32.87 -3.06 -15.88
N ALA A 270 -32.07 -3.22 -16.94
CA ALA A 270 -30.68 -3.63 -16.87
C ALA A 270 -29.82 -2.57 -16.14
N PHE A 271 -30.05 -1.30 -16.38
CA PHE A 271 -29.37 -0.19 -15.71
C PHE A 271 -29.73 -0.10 -14.22
N CYS A 272 -31.04 -0.22 -13.89
CA CYS A 272 -31.46 -0.29 -12.48
C CYS A 272 -30.86 -1.50 -11.76
N TYR A 273 -30.76 -2.64 -12.45
CA TYR A 273 -30.09 -3.82 -11.89
C TYR A 273 -28.61 -3.57 -11.61
N LEU A 274 -27.88 -2.93 -12.55
CA LEU A 274 -26.49 -2.51 -12.32
C LEU A 274 -26.36 -1.67 -11.05
N LEU A 275 -27.20 -0.65 -10.89
CA LEU A 275 -27.21 0.20 -9.69
C LEU A 275 -27.54 -0.61 -8.43
N ALA A 276 -28.51 -1.54 -8.51
CA ALA A 276 -28.87 -2.39 -7.39
C ALA A 276 -27.71 -3.31 -6.94
N THR A 277 -26.83 -3.75 -7.86
CA THR A 277 -25.66 -4.57 -7.51
C THR A 277 -24.71 -3.86 -6.56
N LEU A 278 -24.59 -2.54 -6.63
CA LEU A 278 -23.78 -1.72 -5.73
C LEU A 278 -24.31 -1.74 -4.28
N PHE A 279 -25.60 -1.97 -4.11
CA PHE A 279 -26.30 -2.01 -2.83
C PHE A 279 -26.73 -3.43 -2.45
N ARG A 280 -26.12 -4.44 -3.07
CA ARG A 280 -26.51 -5.85 -2.91
C ARG A 280 -26.57 -6.30 -1.44
N ASP A 281 -25.60 -5.91 -0.62
CA ASP A 281 -25.53 -6.28 0.79
C ASP A 281 -26.70 -5.69 1.60
N ILE A 282 -27.08 -4.44 1.31
CA ILE A 282 -28.19 -3.75 1.95
C ILE A 282 -29.52 -4.42 1.54
N ILE A 283 -29.71 -4.66 0.23
CA ILE A 283 -30.89 -5.32 -0.31
C ILE A 283 -31.01 -6.74 0.28
N PHE A 284 -29.93 -7.52 0.24
CA PHE A 284 -29.94 -8.89 0.74
C PHE A 284 -30.20 -8.96 2.26
N ARG A 285 -29.62 -8.05 3.06
CA ARG A 285 -29.91 -7.98 4.50
C ARG A 285 -31.39 -7.75 4.78
N ARG A 286 -32.06 -6.94 3.95
CA ARG A 286 -33.46 -6.57 4.15
C ARG A 286 -34.44 -7.60 3.60
N THR A 287 -34.16 -8.16 2.41
CA THR A 287 -35.10 -9.02 1.66
C THR A 287 -34.72 -10.50 1.73
N ARG A 288 -33.50 -10.84 2.20
CA ARG A 288 -32.92 -12.16 2.24
C ARG A 288 -32.71 -12.83 0.86
N HIS A 289 -32.89 -12.08 -0.21
CA HIS A 289 -32.57 -12.52 -1.57
C HIS A 289 -32.05 -11.33 -2.40
N PHE A 290 -31.37 -11.66 -3.49
CA PHE A 290 -30.99 -10.69 -4.52
C PHE A 290 -31.35 -11.29 -5.88
N PRO A 291 -32.09 -10.56 -6.74
CA PRO A 291 -32.56 -11.08 -8.02
C PRO A 291 -31.40 -11.37 -8.97
N ILE A 292 -31.62 -12.26 -9.92
CA ILE A 292 -30.71 -12.51 -11.05
C ILE A 292 -31.31 -11.83 -12.28
N LEU A 293 -30.51 -11.00 -12.97
CA LEU A 293 -30.89 -10.45 -14.25
C LEU A 293 -30.75 -11.52 -15.35
N ASN A 294 -31.85 -11.91 -15.95
CA ASN A 294 -31.86 -12.80 -17.11
C ASN A 294 -32.14 -12.02 -18.39
N LEU A 295 -31.21 -12.04 -19.34
CA LEU A 295 -31.34 -11.42 -20.65
C LEU A 295 -31.84 -12.49 -21.65
N PHE A 296 -33.13 -12.50 -21.92
CA PHE A 296 -33.77 -13.42 -22.85
C PHE A 296 -34.16 -12.74 -24.17
N GLY A 297 -34.13 -13.48 -25.28
CA GLY A 297 -34.51 -13.02 -26.60
C GLY A 297 -33.78 -13.75 -27.73
N GLU A 298 -34.16 -13.43 -28.99
CA GLU A 298 -33.59 -14.05 -30.18
C GLU A 298 -32.08 -13.78 -30.35
N LYS A 299 -31.41 -14.60 -31.14
CA LYS A 299 -29.99 -14.42 -31.49
C LYS A 299 -29.84 -13.10 -32.27
N GLY A 300 -28.83 -12.30 -31.95
CA GLY A 300 -28.52 -11.04 -32.63
C GLY A 300 -29.20 -9.80 -32.05
N THR A 301 -30.02 -9.92 -30.98
CA THR A 301 -30.73 -8.78 -30.36
C THR A 301 -29.86 -7.94 -29.39
N GLY A 302 -28.55 -8.11 -29.38
CA GLY A 302 -27.64 -7.26 -28.57
C GLY A 302 -27.51 -7.64 -27.09
N LYS A 303 -28.01 -8.79 -26.62
CA LYS A 303 -27.97 -9.21 -25.21
C LYS A 303 -26.53 -9.22 -24.64
N THR A 304 -25.60 -9.84 -25.39
CA THR A 304 -24.20 -9.89 -24.98
C THR A 304 -23.59 -8.49 -24.94
N THR A 305 -23.87 -7.65 -25.94
CA THR A 305 -23.41 -6.26 -25.98
C THR A 305 -23.92 -5.47 -24.79
N LEU A 306 -25.19 -5.63 -24.40
CA LEU A 306 -25.75 -5.02 -23.20
C LEU A 306 -25.04 -5.51 -21.93
N ALA A 307 -24.87 -6.83 -21.78
CA ALA A 307 -24.18 -7.42 -20.61
C ALA A 307 -22.74 -6.91 -20.49
N THR A 308 -21.99 -6.94 -21.60
CA THR A 308 -20.60 -6.42 -21.64
C THR A 308 -20.52 -4.94 -21.33
N SER A 309 -21.48 -4.15 -21.84
CA SER A 309 -21.57 -2.72 -21.57
C SER A 309 -21.79 -2.43 -20.09
N LEU A 310 -22.68 -3.17 -19.40
CA LEU A 310 -22.91 -3.05 -17.97
C LEU A 310 -21.67 -3.50 -17.15
N GLN A 311 -21.04 -4.60 -17.58
CA GLN A 311 -19.86 -5.13 -16.92
C GLN A 311 -18.67 -4.17 -17.00
N SER A 312 -18.56 -3.38 -18.08
CA SER A 312 -17.45 -2.44 -18.31
C SER A 312 -17.32 -1.33 -17.25
N PHE A 313 -18.34 -1.12 -16.40
CA PHE A 313 -18.22 -0.24 -15.24
C PHE A 313 -17.21 -0.70 -14.21
N PHE A 314 -16.97 -2.02 -14.11
CA PHE A 314 -16.11 -2.62 -13.11
C PHE A 314 -14.91 -3.36 -13.70
N LEU A 315 -15.12 -3.96 -14.89
CA LEU A 315 -14.13 -4.81 -15.55
C LEU A 315 -13.99 -4.40 -17.00
N HIS A 316 -12.82 -3.93 -17.40
CA HIS A 316 -12.55 -3.55 -18.78
C HIS A 316 -11.96 -4.73 -19.57
N GLY A 317 -12.49 -4.98 -20.77
CA GLY A 317 -11.92 -5.95 -21.72
C GLY A 317 -12.06 -7.41 -21.30
N VAL A 318 -13.01 -7.74 -20.44
CA VAL A 318 -13.31 -9.11 -20.01
C VAL A 318 -14.63 -9.54 -20.60
N ASP A 319 -14.64 -10.66 -21.30
CA ASP A 319 -15.89 -11.28 -21.76
C ASP A 319 -16.67 -11.85 -20.59
N PRO A 320 -18.03 -11.77 -20.63
CA PRO A 320 -18.87 -12.41 -19.63
C PRO A 320 -18.57 -13.90 -19.55
N PRO A 321 -18.54 -14.51 -18.34
CA PRO A 321 -18.27 -15.94 -18.20
C PRO A 321 -19.34 -16.76 -18.92
N ASN A 322 -18.90 -17.72 -19.71
CA ASN A 322 -19.80 -18.64 -20.38
C ASN A 322 -20.14 -19.80 -19.45
N LEU A 323 -21.37 -19.87 -18.95
CA LEU A 323 -21.83 -20.88 -18.00
C LEU A 323 -21.72 -22.33 -18.54
N GLY A 324 -21.63 -22.52 -19.86
CA GLY A 324 -21.41 -23.85 -20.47
C GLY A 324 -19.97 -24.36 -20.38
N VAL A 325 -19.01 -23.52 -20.00
CA VAL A 325 -17.57 -23.86 -19.99
C VAL A 325 -16.94 -23.58 -18.62
N THR A 326 -17.66 -22.88 -17.73
CA THR A 326 -17.16 -22.51 -16.40
C THR A 326 -17.38 -23.67 -15.44
N SER A 327 -16.29 -24.29 -14.97
CA SER A 327 -16.35 -25.21 -13.82
C SER A 327 -16.70 -24.44 -12.56
N VAL A 328 -17.62 -24.95 -11.76
CA VAL A 328 -18.00 -24.42 -10.46
C VAL A 328 -16.89 -24.69 -9.44
#